data_47cac6152edad39d1ae3822e36ee105f
#
_entry.id   47cac6152edad39d1ae3822e36ee105f
#
_cell.length_a   1.000
_cell.length_b   1.000
_cell.length_c   1.000
_cell.angle_alpha   90.00
_cell.angle_beta   90.00
_cell.angle_gamma   90.00
#
_symmetry.space_group_name_H-M   'P 1'
#
loop_
_entity.id
_entity.type
_entity.pdbx_description
1 polymer ?
#
loop_
_entity_poly.entity_id
_entity_poly.type
_entity_poly.pdbx_seq_one_letter_code
_entity_poly.pdbx_strand_id
1 'polypeptide(L)'
;HAWLNPLRCQTDEQMKTLDTNFQIKKWYNDSKKNGTYIVKLEDRWYLNPAYNEVREYIASGAAEIVRNYDVDGIHIDDYFYPTSETEFDADAFSESGSNDLEKWRIENINTMVSSIYQAVKKENKEALFGISPQGNIDSNYSGQYADVKTWASESGYCDYIVPQIYYGFKNESCPFEETVKKWKDINTCDDVSLIIGLGAYKVGNEDKWAGSGKNEWIEDSGIISRQAEYSAKNDLGIAIYSYDSAFSEKL
;
A
#
# COMPACT_ATOMS: atom_id res chain seq x y z
N HIS A 1 7.66 -7.62 -10.80
CA HIS A 1 6.27 -7.40 -10.39
C HIS A 1 5.76 -6.08 -10.95
N ALA A 2 4.50 -6.03 -11.36
CA ALA A 2 3.85 -4.78 -11.73
C ALA A 2 3.39 -4.06 -10.46
N TRP A 3 3.80 -2.80 -10.31
CA TRP A 3 3.41 -1.97 -9.16
C TRP A 3 2.16 -1.18 -9.50
N LEU A 4 1.13 -1.31 -8.67
CA LEU A 4 -0.17 -0.69 -8.80
C LEU A 4 -0.51 0.18 -7.58
N ASN A 5 -1.27 1.24 -7.84
CA ASN A 5 -1.93 2.01 -6.80
C ASN A 5 -3.45 1.86 -7.00
N PRO A 6 -4.12 1.00 -6.23
CA PRO A 6 -5.45 0.51 -6.57
C PRO A 6 -6.55 1.57 -6.50
N LEU A 7 -6.46 2.54 -5.57
CA LEU A 7 -7.54 3.52 -5.37
C LEU A 7 -7.30 4.86 -6.06
N ARG A 8 -6.08 5.16 -6.46
CA ARG A 8 -5.71 6.45 -7.00
C ARG A 8 -6.01 6.54 -8.50
N CYS A 9 -6.95 7.39 -8.90
CA CYS A 9 -7.27 7.67 -10.28
C CYS A 9 -6.48 8.86 -10.85
N GLN A 10 -6.97 9.42 -11.92
CA GLN A 10 -6.40 10.53 -12.66
C GLN A 10 -6.64 11.88 -11.96
N THR A 11 -5.88 12.91 -12.35
CA THR A 11 -6.21 14.29 -12.00
C THR A 11 -7.51 14.74 -12.68
N ASP A 12 -8.11 15.82 -12.18
CA ASP A 12 -9.35 16.35 -12.77
C ASP A 12 -9.17 16.72 -14.26
N GLU A 13 -8.01 17.26 -14.62
CA GLU A 13 -7.70 17.59 -16.02
C GLU A 13 -7.59 16.34 -16.91
N GLN A 14 -6.90 15.31 -16.41
CA GLN A 14 -6.76 14.05 -17.13
C GLN A 14 -8.11 13.33 -17.27
N MET A 15 -8.96 13.37 -16.24
CA MET A 15 -10.32 12.79 -16.31
C MET A 15 -11.17 13.44 -17.40
N LYS A 16 -11.02 14.75 -17.65
CA LYS A 16 -11.78 15.45 -18.73
C LYS A 16 -11.43 14.92 -20.11
N THR A 17 -10.17 14.57 -20.34
CA THR A 17 -9.64 14.13 -21.65
C THR A 17 -9.55 12.61 -21.82
N LEU A 18 -9.80 11.84 -20.75
CA LEU A 18 -9.75 10.38 -20.79
C LEU A 18 -10.78 9.82 -21.77
N ASP A 19 -10.41 8.77 -22.51
CA ASP A 19 -11.28 8.08 -23.46
C ASP A 19 -12.52 7.50 -22.76
N THR A 20 -13.69 7.64 -23.39
CA THR A 20 -14.97 7.21 -22.86
C THR A 20 -15.14 5.69 -22.77
N ASN A 21 -14.26 4.92 -23.38
CA ASN A 21 -14.24 3.47 -23.26
C ASN A 21 -13.73 3.00 -21.88
N PHE A 22 -12.91 3.79 -21.18
CA PHE A 22 -12.44 3.44 -19.84
C PHE A 22 -13.58 3.47 -18.82
N GLN A 23 -13.63 2.44 -17.96
CA GLN A 23 -14.67 2.32 -16.94
C GLN A 23 -14.72 3.50 -15.98
N ILE A 24 -13.56 4.01 -15.54
CA ILE A 24 -13.48 5.19 -14.68
C ILE A 24 -14.07 6.44 -15.36
N LYS A 25 -13.92 6.58 -16.69
CA LYS A 25 -14.53 7.68 -17.44
C LYS A 25 -16.04 7.53 -17.56
N LYS A 26 -16.54 6.29 -17.68
CA LYS A 26 -17.99 6.02 -17.66
C LYS A 26 -18.59 6.42 -16.32
N TRP A 27 -17.94 6.06 -15.20
CA TRP A 27 -18.36 6.48 -13.86
C TRP A 27 -18.26 8.00 -13.67
N TYR A 28 -17.21 8.63 -14.21
CA TYR A 28 -17.08 10.09 -14.18
C TYR A 28 -18.24 10.81 -14.89
N ASN A 29 -18.75 10.27 -15.99
CA ASN A 29 -19.86 10.84 -16.77
C ASN A 29 -21.25 10.45 -16.25
N ASP A 30 -21.36 9.46 -15.38
CA ASP A 30 -22.62 8.99 -14.80
C ASP A 30 -22.92 9.79 -13.52
N SER A 31 -24.02 10.53 -13.52
CA SER A 31 -24.42 11.39 -12.38
C SER A 31 -24.71 10.63 -11.08
N LYS A 32 -24.93 9.31 -11.15
CA LYS A 32 -25.14 8.44 -9.97
C LYS A 32 -23.85 7.83 -9.44
N LYS A 33 -22.81 7.74 -10.27
CA LYS A 33 -21.52 7.13 -9.93
C LYS A 33 -20.45 8.17 -9.61
N ASN A 34 -20.58 9.36 -10.20
CA ASN A 34 -19.74 10.50 -9.90
C ASN A 34 -20.08 11.03 -8.50
N GLY A 35 -19.09 11.09 -7.62
CA GLY A 35 -19.27 11.43 -6.20
C GLY A 35 -19.56 10.22 -5.31
N THR A 36 -19.74 9.01 -5.88
CA THR A 36 -19.96 7.77 -5.11
C THR A 36 -18.90 6.72 -5.43
N TYR A 37 -18.87 6.15 -6.64
CA TYR A 37 -17.87 5.13 -7.07
C TYR A 37 -16.50 5.73 -7.30
N ILE A 38 -16.47 6.96 -7.80
CA ILE A 38 -15.29 7.80 -7.86
C ILE A 38 -15.57 9.12 -7.13
N VAL A 39 -14.64 9.52 -6.29
CA VAL A 39 -14.78 10.73 -5.46
C VAL A 39 -13.60 11.64 -5.71
N LYS A 40 -13.88 12.95 -5.86
CA LYS A 40 -12.83 13.94 -6.04
C LYS A 40 -12.35 14.45 -4.69
N LEU A 41 -11.05 14.36 -4.46
CA LEU A 41 -10.35 15.01 -3.34
C LEU A 41 -9.32 15.95 -3.92
N GLU A 42 -9.43 17.23 -3.61
CA GLU A 42 -8.60 18.29 -4.17
C GLU A 42 -8.60 18.32 -5.71
N ASP A 43 -7.48 18.02 -6.35
CA ASP A 43 -7.31 18.02 -7.81
C ASP A 43 -7.37 16.62 -8.44
N ARG A 44 -7.61 15.57 -7.62
CA ARG A 44 -7.52 14.17 -8.05
C ARG A 44 -8.78 13.39 -7.70
N TRP A 45 -9.06 12.40 -8.54
CA TRP A 45 -10.13 11.43 -8.34
C TRP A 45 -9.58 10.15 -7.69
N TYR A 46 -10.42 9.52 -6.88
CA TYR A 46 -10.14 8.27 -6.20
C TYR A 46 -11.29 7.30 -6.35
N LEU A 47 -10.98 6.01 -6.46
CA LEU A 47 -11.95 4.94 -6.40
C LEU A 47 -12.43 4.76 -4.96
N ASN A 48 -13.74 4.54 -4.77
CA ASN A 48 -14.31 4.31 -3.46
C ASN A 48 -14.45 2.80 -3.20
N PRO A 49 -13.64 2.21 -2.30
CA PRO A 49 -13.63 0.77 -2.05
C PRO A 49 -14.89 0.28 -1.32
N ALA A 50 -15.77 1.17 -0.89
CA ALA A 50 -17.04 0.82 -0.26
C ALA A 50 -17.97 0.04 -1.21
N TYR A 51 -17.87 0.27 -2.51
CA TYR A 51 -18.73 -0.35 -3.51
C TYR A 51 -18.11 -1.64 -4.09
N ASN A 52 -18.90 -2.71 -4.13
CA ASN A 52 -18.45 -4.00 -4.64
C ASN A 52 -17.95 -3.94 -6.09
N GLU A 53 -18.69 -3.24 -6.97
CA GLU A 53 -18.30 -3.08 -8.36
C GLU A 53 -16.96 -2.36 -8.55
N VAL A 54 -16.61 -1.48 -7.61
CA VAL A 54 -15.30 -0.80 -7.60
C VAL A 54 -14.19 -1.79 -7.22
N ARG A 55 -14.40 -2.61 -6.18
CA ARG A 55 -13.43 -3.64 -5.78
C ARG A 55 -13.25 -4.70 -6.87
N GLU A 56 -14.33 -5.13 -7.52
CA GLU A 56 -14.28 -6.05 -8.66
C GLU A 56 -13.52 -5.46 -9.85
N TYR A 57 -13.71 -4.18 -10.15
CA TYR A 57 -12.97 -3.48 -11.19
C TYR A 57 -11.47 -3.45 -10.91
N ILE A 58 -11.08 -3.12 -9.68
CA ILE A 58 -9.67 -3.12 -9.24
C ILE A 58 -9.05 -4.53 -9.38
N ALA A 59 -9.73 -5.53 -8.86
CA ALA A 59 -9.28 -6.92 -8.94
C ALA A 59 -9.16 -7.41 -10.40
N SER A 60 -10.11 -7.02 -11.27
CA SER A 60 -10.06 -7.36 -12.69
C SER A 60 -8.88 -6.70 -13.42
N GLY A 61 -8.49 -5.48 -13.03
CA GLY A 61 -7.32 -4.81 -13.56
C GLY A 61 -6.01 -5.52 -13.19
N ALA A 62 -5.87 -6.00 -11.96
CA ALA A 62 -4.73 -6.81 -11.55
C ALA A 62 -4.68 -8.15 -12.31
N ALA A 63 -5.82 -8.82 -12.47
CA ALA A 63 -5.94 -10.05 -13.25
C ALA A 63 -5.58 -9.84 -14.73
N GLU A 64 -6.01 -8.70 -15.31
CA GLU A 64 -5.70 -8.35 -16.71
C GLU A 64 -4.19 -8.22 -16.93
N ILE A 65 -3.46 -7.63 -15.98
CA ILE A 65 -2.00 -7.50 -16.08
C ILE A 65 -1.35 -8.88 -16.07
N VAL A 66 -1.69 -9.74 -15.12
CA VAL A 66 -1.14 -11.10 -15.03
C VAL A 66 -1.44 -11.93 -16.28
N ARG A 67 -2.62 -11.76 -16.87
CA ARG A 67 -3.04 -12.48 -18.09
C ARG A 67 -2.30 -12.03 -19.34
N ASN A 68 -2.04 -10.72 -19.47
CA ASN A 68 -1.60 -10.13 -20.73
C ASN A 68 -0.10 -9.80 -20.77
N TYR A 69 0.59 -9.81 -19.63
CA TYR A 69 1.99 -9.43 -19.54
C TYR A 69 2.80 -10.51 -18.80
N ASP A 70 4.06 -10.69 -19.22
CA ASP A 70 4.99 -11.61 -18.58
C ASP A 70 5.56 -10.99 -17.29
N VAL A 71 4.74 -11.01 -16.23
CA VAL A 71 5.10 -10.51 -14.90
C VAL A 71 5.07 -11.66 -13.89
N ASP A 72 6.04 -11.65 -12.96
CA ASP A 72 6.10 -12.64 -11.87
C ASP A 72 5.08 -12.34 -10.75
N GLY A 73 4.45 -11.18 -10.78
CA GLY A 73 3.46 -10.81 -9.77
C GLY A 73 2.97 -9.39 -9.83
N ILE A 74 2.12 -9.07 -8.86
CA ILE A 74 1.54 -7.75 -8.62
C ILE A 74 2.03 -7.24 -7.27
N HIS A 75 2.29 -5.94 -7.19
CA HIS A 75 2.67 -5.26 -5.97
C HIS A 75 1.81 -4.01 -5.75
N ILE A 76 1.25 -3.83 -4.56
CA ILE A 76 0.56 -2.59 -4.16
C ILE A 76 1.30 -1.93 -3.00
N ASP A 77 1.24 -0.60 -2.95
CA ASP A 77 1.89 0.20 -1.92
C ASP A 77 0.96 0.60 -0.76
N ASP A 78 1.30 1.68 -0.05
CA ASP A 78 0.62 2.14 1.15
C ASP A 78 -0.53 3.14 0.88
N TYR A 79 -0.99 3.26 -0.36
CA TYR A 79 -2.10 4.17 -0.69
C TYR A 79 -3.45 3.44 -0.65
N PHE A 80 -3.96 3.17 0.56
CA PHE A 80 -5.27 2.57 0.78
C PHE A 80 -6.38 3.63 0.84
N TYR A 81 -7.05 3.82 1.97
CA TYR A 81 -8.06 4.89 2.04
C TYR A 81 -7.42 6.27 1.83
N PRO A 82 -7.95 7.09 0.90
CA PRO A 82 -7.32 8.35 0.53
C PRO A 82 -7.54 9.48 1.55
N THR A 83 -8.51 9.33 2.46
CA THR A 83 -8.88 10.32 3.46
C THR A 83 -9.59 9.68 4.65
N SER A 84 -9.54 10.33 5.80
CA SER A 84 -10.33 10.00 6.99
C SER A 84 -11.67 10.75 7.04
N GLU A 85 -11.89 11.71 6.15
CA GLU A 85 -13.15 12.49 6.11
C GLU A 85 -14.36 11.57 5.90
N THR A 86 -15.43 11.84 6.66
CA THR A 86 -16.63 10.99 6.67
C THR A 86 -17.46 11.11 5.40
N GLU A 87 -17.34 12.24 4.72
CA GLU A 87 -18.05 12.59 3.50
C GLU A 87 -17.64 11.72 2.30
N PHE A 88 -16.43 11.14 2.34
CA PHE A 88 -15.88 10.33 1.24
C PHE A 88 -16.78 9.15 0.86
N ASP A 89 -17.38 8.51 1.83
CA ASP A 89 -18.16 7.29 1.69
C ASP A 89 -19.48 7.28 2.48
N ALA A 90 -19.96 8.48 2.86
CA ALA A 90 -21.13 8.68 3.74
C ALA A 90 -22.39 7.92 3.27
N ASP A 91 -22.70 8.00 1.98
CA ASP A 91 -23.88 7.33 1.41
C ASP A 91 -23.76 5.81 1.56
N ALA A 92 -22.62 5.24 1.16
CA ALA A 92 -22.38 3.80 1.26
C ALA A 92 -22.35 3.33 2.73
N PHE A 93 -21.79 4.10 3.64
CA PHE A 93 -21.81 3.78 5.07
C PHE A 93 -23.24 3.79 5.63
N SER A 94 -24.02 4.80 5.29
CA SER A 94 -25.44 4.88 5.70
C SER A 94 -26.27 3.71 5.20
N GLU A 95 -26.02 3.25 3.97
CA GLU A 95 -26.72 2.10 3.37
C GLU A 95 -26.26 0.76 3.92
N SER A 96 -25.04 0.68 4.47
CA SER A 96 -24.47 -0.56 5.00
C SER A 96 -25.16 -1.11 6.25
N GLY A 97 -25.83 -0.24 6.99
CA GLY A 97 -26.40 -0.56 8.30
C GLY A 97 -25.37 -0.71 9.42
N SER A 98 -24.09 -0.47 9.17
CA SER A 98 -23.04 -0.46 10.18
C SER A 98 -23.16 0.77 11.09
N ASN A 99 -22.75 0.64 12.34
CA ASN A 99 -22.64 1.73 13.31
C ASN A 99 -21.17 2.05 13.70
N ASP A 100 -20.20 1.36 13.05
CA ASP A 100 -18.78 1.51 13.29
C ASP A 100 -18.08 1.79 11.95
N LEU A 101 -17.80 3.06 11.67
CA LEU A 101 -17.21 3.52 10.42
C LEU A 101 -15.78 2.96 10.22
N GLU A 102 -14.97 2.97 11.29
CA GLU A 102 -13.58 2.51 11.22
C GLU A 102 -13.53 1.02 10.87
N LYS A 103 -14.26 0.19 11.62
CA LYS A 103 -14.34 -1.24 11.35
C LYS A 103 -14.87 -1.53 9.95
N TRP A 104 -15.92 -0.82 9.52
CA TRP A 104 -16.51 -0.99 8.21
C TRP A 104 -15.55 -0.62 7.06
N ARG A 105 -14.76 0.45 7.21
CA ARG A 105 -13.71 0.83 6.25
C ARG A 105 -12.60 -0.23 6.18
N ILE A 106 -12.15 -0.73 7.32
CA ILE A 106 -11.19 -1.84 7.40
C ILE A 106 -11.71 -3.09 6.66
N GLU A 107 -12.96 -3.46 6.87
CA GLU A 107 -13.58 -4.61 6.18
C GLU A 107 -13.65 -4.41 4.66
N ASN A 108 -13.93 -3.19 4.18
CA ASN A 108 -13.90 -2.85 2.75
C ASN A 108 -12.51 -3.00 2.14
N ILE A 109 -11.47 -2.53 2.84
CA ILE A 109 -10.08 -2.69 2.39
C ILE A 109 -9.65 -4.16 2.43
N ASN A 110 -9.95 -4.90 3.49
CA ASN A 110 -9.67 -6.34 3.57
C ASN A 110 -10.33 -7.09 2.41
N THR A 111 -11.58 -6.77 2.10
CA THR A 111 -12.31 -7.36 0.96
C THR A 111 -11.64 -7.03 -0.36
N MET A 112 -11.21 -5.78 -0.57
CA MET A 112 -10.49 -5.36 -1.78
C MET A 112 -9.17 -6.14 -1.93
N VAL A 113 -8.35 -6.18 -0.89
CA VAL A 113 -7.05 -6.87 -0.89
C VAL A 113 -7.21 -8.35 -1.19
N SER A 114 -8.13 -9.03 -0.49
CA SER A 114 -8.42 -10.45 -0.73
C SER A 114 -8.96 -10.69 -2.16
N SER A 115 -9.78 -9.78 -2.69
CA SER A 115 -10.29 -9.88 -4.07
C SER A 115 -9.17 -9.77 -5.11
N ILE A 116 -8.19 -8.89 -4.90
CA ILE A 116 -7.01 -8.77 -5.77
C ILE A 116 -6.20 -10.06 -5.70
N TYR A 117 -5.90 -10.57 -4.50
CA TYR A 117 -5.18 -11.83 -4.31
C TYR A 117 -5.83 -12.98 -5.08
N GLN A 118 -7.13 -13.18 -4.86
CA GLN A 118 -7.90 -14.25 -5.52
C GLN A 118 -7.91 -14.10 -7.04
N ALA A 119 -8.03 -12.87 -7.56
CA ALA A 119 -8.04 -12.60 -8.98
C ALA A 119 -6.68 -12.91 -9.62
N VAL A 120 -5.57 -12.52 -8.98
CA VAL A 120 -4.19 -12.85 -9.40
C VAL A 120 -3.99 -14.37 -9.42
N LYS A 121 -4.31 -15.07 -8.32
CA LYS A 121 -4.13 -16.53 -8.21
C LYS A 121 -5.03 -17.33 -9.16
N LYS A 122 -6.17 -16.81 -9.54
CA LYS A 122 -7.06 -17.42 -10.53
C LYS A 122 -6.45 -17.36 -11.94
N GLU A 123 -5.77 -16.29 -12.32
CA GLU A 123 -5.11 -16.15 -13.62
C GLU A 123 -3.82 -16.97 -13.69
N ASN A 124 -2.99 -16.87 -12.66
CA ASN A 124 -1.75 -17.64 -12.55
C ASN A 124 -1.45 -17.94 -11.08
N LYS A 125 -1.47 -19.21 -10.68
CA LYS A 125 -1.21 -19.64 -9.30
C LYS A 125 0.20 -19.34 -8.82
N GLU A 126 1.17 -19.28 -9.75
CA GLU A 126 2.58 -18.99 -9.44
C GLU A 126 2.86 -17.48 -9.35
N ALA A 127 1.97 -16.62 -9.89
CA ALA A 127 2.13 -15.18 -9.78
C ALA A 127 1.98 -14.73 -8.31
N LEU A 128 2.93 -13.93 -7.83
CA LEU A 128 2.93 -13.45 -6.46
C LEU A 128 2.15 -12.14 -6.34
N PHE A 129 1.45 -12.00 -5.22
CA PHE A 129 0.82 -10.73 -4.84
C PHE A 129 1.43 -10.21 -3.54
N GLY A 130 1.99 -9.02 -3.56
CA GLY A 130 2.63 -8.40 -2.41
C GLY A 130 2.08 -7.03 -2.06
N ILE A 131 2.22 -6.68 -0.80
CA ILE A 131 1.74 -5.41 -0.25
C ILE A 131 2.89 -4.70 0.47
N SER A 132 3.06 -3.40 0.21
CA SER A 132 4.05 -2.56 0.89
C SER A 132 3.37 -1.47 1.74
N PRO A 133 2.88 -1.80 2.95
CA PRO A 133 2.22 -0.86 3.83
C PRO A 133 3.20 0.07 4.53
N GLN A 134 2.70 1.06 5.26
CA GLN A 134 3.54 1.91 6.11
C GLN A 134 4.27 1.10 7.17
N GLY A 135 5.52 1.49 7.47
CA GLY A 135 6.34 0.83 8.49
C GLY A 135 5.76 0.91 9.90
N ASN A 136 5.08 2.01 10.24
CA ASN A 136 4.37 2.13 11.52
C ASN A 136 3.04 1.37 11.45
N ILE A 137 2.93 0.29 12.24
CA ILE A 137 1.75 -0.59 12.25
C ILE A 137 0.47 0.20 12.60
N ASP A 138 0.52 1.05 13.62
CA ASP A 138 -0.67 1.78 14.09
C ASP A 138 -1.15 2.83 13.08
N SER A 139 -0.23 3.45 12.32
CA SER A 139 -0.57 4.40 11.26
C SER A 139 -1.36 3.77 10.10
N ASN A 140 -1.16 2.48 9.84
CA ASN A 140 -1.96 1.76 8.84
C ASN A 140 -3.45 1.71 9.22
N TYR A 141 -3.74 1.51 10.50
CA TYR A 141 -5.13 1.48 11.00
C TYR A 141 -5.75 2.87 11.04
N SER A 142 -5.11 3.83 11.70
CA SER A 142 -5.68 5.15 11.98
C SER A 142 -5.77 6.06 10.75
N GLY A 143 -4.89 5.88 9.77
CA GLY A 143 -4.80 6.76 8.60
C GLY A 143 -5.36 6.16 7.32
N GLN A 144 -5.27 4.83 7.15
CA GLN A 144 -5.54 4.17 5.88
C GLN A 144 -6.51 3.00 5.98
N TYR A 145 -6.98 2.66 7.17
CA TYR A 145 -7.88 1.53 7.44
C TYR A 145 -7.33 0.19 6.90
N ALA A 146 -6.01 0.04 6.94
CA ALA A 146 -5.28 -1.11 6.42
C ALA A 146 -4.98 -2.11 7.54
N ASP A 147 -5.57 -3.29 7.50
CA ASP A 147 -5.47 -4.33 8.53
C ASP A 147 -4.24 -5.22 8.33
N VAL A 148 -3.08 -4.60 8.47
CA VAL A 148 -1.79 -5.25 8.23
C VAL A 148 -1.52 -6.44 9.15
N LYS A 149 -2.16 -6.50 10.33
CA LYS A 149 -2.03 -7.65 11.24
C LYS A 149 -2.72 -8.86 10.66
N THR A 150 -3.95 -8.72 10.17
CA THR A 150 -4.67 -9.79 9.48
C THR A 150 -3.90 -10.24 8.23
N TRP A 151 -3.41 -9.30 7.42
CA TRP A 151 -2.69 -9.66 6.18
C TRP A 151 -1.37 -10.39 6.42
N ALA A 152 -0.69 -10.11 7.56
CA ALA A 152 0.54 -10.77 7.94
C ALA A 152 0.33 -12.10 8.70
N SER A 153 -0.88 -12.35 9.24
CA SER A 153 -1.15 -13.52 10.08
C SER A 153 -2.11 -14.54 9.45
N GLU A 154 -2.79 -14.19 8.37
CA GLU A 154 -3.77 -15.05 7.71
C GLU A 154 -3.47 -15.22 6.22
N SER A 155 -3.71 -16.39 5.66
CA SER A 155 -3.62 -16.66 4.23
C SER A 155 -4.78 -16.02 3.45
N GLY A 156 -4.57 -15.78 2.13
CA GLY A 156 -5.63 -15.27 1.24
C GLY A 156 -5.66 -13.75 1.07
N TYR A 157 -4.65 -13.05 1.59
CA TYR A 157 -4.46 -11.62 1.43
C TYR A 157 -3.24 -11.26 0.59
N CYS A 158 -2.11 -11.89 0.85
CA CYS A 158 -0.88 -11.68 0.07
C CYS A 158 0.07 -12.87 0.20
N ASP A 159 1.07 -12.97 -0.70
CA ASP A 159 2.16 -13.94 -0.61
C ASP A 159 3.39 -13.35 0.12
N TYR A 160 3.51 -12.03 0.13
CA TYR A 160 4.57 -11.33 0.85
C TYR A 160 4.13 -9.92 1.29
N ILE A 161 4.70 -9.46 2.40
CA ILE A 161 4.47 -8.12 2.92
C ILE A 161 5.80 -7.38 3.09
N VAL A 162 5.84 -6.11 2.62
CA VAL A 162 7.05 -5.28 2.60
C VAL A 162 6.81 -3.98 3.36
N PRO A 163 6.76 -3.99 4.69
CA PRO A 163 6.57 -2.75 5.43
C PRO A 163 7.68 -1.75 5.10
N GLN A 164 7.29 -0.49 4.82
CA GLN A 164 8.19 0.61 4.51
C GLN A 164 8.87 1.11 5.79
N ILE A 165 9.86 0.33 6.29
CA ILE A 165 10.62 0.69 7.51
C ILE A 165 11.71 1.70 7.15
N TYR A 166 11.29 2.87 6.66
CA TYR A 166 12.15 3.96 6.24
C TYR A 166 12.57 4.83 7.45
N TYR A 167 12.95 4.16 8.54
CA TYR A 167 13.33 4.77 9.81
C TYR A 167 14.80 4.49 10.13
N GLY A 168 15.47 5.47 10.76
CA GLY A 168 16.81 5.27 11.29
C GLY A 168 16.79 4.43 12.58
N PHE A 169 17.95 3.98 13.01
CA PHE A 169 18.11 3.26 14.28
C PHE A 169 17.79 4.15 15.49
N LYS A 170 18.00 5.48 15.35
CA LYS A 170 17.77 6.50 16.38
C LYS A 170 16.44 7.24 16.23
N ASN A 171 15.53 6.77 15.36
CA ASN A 171 14.20 7.37 15.26
C ASN A 171 13.44 7.19 16.57
N GLU A 172 12.94 8.28 17.18
CA GLU A 172 12.31 8.23 18.50
C GLU A 172 10.99 7.47 18.54
N SER A 173 10.20 7.59 17.49
CA SER A 173 8.84 6.98 17.44
C SER A 173 8.87 5.55 16.92
N CYS A 174 9.73 5.29 15.93
CA CYS A 174 9.82 4.01 15.25
C CYS A 174 11.29 3.63 15.00
N PRO A 175 12.08 3.29 16.04
CA PRO A 175 13.44 2.82 15.85
C PRO A 175 13.47 1.60 14.93
N PHE A 176 14.41 1.55 14.00
CA PHE A 176 14.45 0.53 12.96
C PHE A 176 14.35 -0.90 13.51
N GLU A 177 15.21 -1.27 14.46
CA GLU A 177 15.25 -2.64 15.00
C GLU A 177 13.97 -3.03 15.74
N GLU A 178 13.43 -2.11 16.54
CA GLU A 178 12.16 -2.34 17.25
C GLU A 178 10.98 -2.48 16.30
N THR A 179 10.99 -1.69 15.22
CA THR A 179 9.95 -1.75 14.20
C THR A 179 10.02 -3.08 13.43
N VAL A 180 11.21 -3.52 13.04
CA VAL A 180 11.39 -4.85 12.42
C VAL A 180 10.90 -5.95 13.36
N LYS A 181 11.22 -5.88 14.64
CA LYS A 181 10.74 -6.87 15.64
C LYS A 181 9.22 -6.91 15.72
N LYS A 182 8.55 -5.74 15.78
CA LYS A 182 7.08 -5.67 15.82
C LYS A 182 6.45 -6.33 14.56
N TRP A 183 7.04 -6.12 13.39
CA TRP A 183 6.57 -6.77 12.16
C TRP A 183 6.80 -8.28 12.17
N LYS A 184 7.94 -8.77 12.70
CA LYS A 184 8.16 -10.22 12.90
C LYS A 184 7.13 -10.81 13.85
N ASP A 185 6.78 -10.10 14.93
CA ASP A 185 5.84 -10.59 15.93
C ASP A 185 4.41 -10.76 15.39
N ILE A 186 4.01 -9.96 14.41
CA ILE A 186 2.69 -10.07 13.77
C ILE A 186 2.67 -10.97 12.53
N ASN A 187 3.82 -11.23 11.90
CA ASN A 187 3.92 -12.09 10.72
C ASN A 187 3.96 -13.56 11.15
N THR A 188 2.80 -14.13 11.40
CA THR A 188 2.66 -15.48 11.92
C THR A 188 2.11 -16.50 10.92
N CYS A 189 1.76 -16.06 9.70
CA CYS A 189 1.34 -16.94 8.62
C CYS A 189 2.56 -17.44 7.85
N ASP A 190 2.78 -18.75 7.81
CA ASP A 190 3.90 -19.38 7.08
C ASP A 190 3.83 -19.14 5.55
N ASP A 191 2.64 -18.86 5.02
CA ASP A 191 2.43 -18.58 3.60
C ASP A 191 2.75 -17.11 3.22
N VAL A 192 3.07 -16.24 4.19
CA VAL A 192 3.34 -14.81 3.98
C VAL A 192 4.79 -14.48 4.31
N SER A 193 5.59 -14.19 3.30
CA SER A 193 6.99 -13.79 3.48
C SER A 193 7.10 -12.33 3.95
N LEU A 194 7.85 -12.10 5.05
CA LEU A 194 8.18 -10.74 5.51
C LEU A 194 9.48 -10.26 4.85
N ILE A 195 9.42 -9.14 4.15
CA ILE A 195 10.55 -8.47 3.50
C ILE A 195 10.65 -7.05 4.05
N ILE A 196 11.85 -6.59 4.41
CA ILE A 196 12.01 -5.26 5.02
C ILE A 196 12.24 -4.20 3.95
N GLY A 197 11.34 -3.24 3.88
CA GLY A 197 11.46 -2.06 3.00
C GLY A 197 12.45 -1.06 3.57
N LEU A 198 13.47 -0.69 2.79
CA LEU A 198 14.53 0.25 3.16
C LEU A 198 14.46 1.51 2.29
N GLY A 199 14.56 2.70 2.92
CA GLY A 199 14.44 3.99 2.23
C GLY A 199 15.78 4.62 1.86
N ALA A 200 16.42 4.18 0.77
CA ALA A 200 17.71 4.69 0.34
C ALA A 200 17.71 6.19 0.02
N TYR A 201 16.56 6.74 -0.41
CA TYR A 201 16.41 8.17 -0.72
C TYR A 201 16.64 9.11 0.48
N LYS A 202 16.61 8.57 1.70
CA LYS A 202 16.87 9.35 2.91
C LYS A 202 18.35 9.61 3.19
N VAL A 203 19.25 8.81 2.63
CA VAL A 203 20.69 8.96 2.83
C VAL A 203 21.15 10.35 2.38
N GLY A 204 21.85 11.04 3.26
CA GLY A 204 22.31 12.42 3.04
C GLY A 204 21.25 13.50 3.30
N ASN A 205 20.04 13.14 3.75
CA ASN A 205 18.96 14.07 4.03
C ASN A 205 18.54 14.03 5.51
N GLU A 206 18.02 15.16 6.01
CA GLU A 206 17.43 15.26 7.33
C GLU A 206 16.09 14.49 7.38
N ASP A 207 15.89 13.65 8.40
CA ASP A 207 14.59 13.06 8.70
C ASP A 207 13.85 13.88 9.76
N LYS A 208 13.06 14.85 9.31
CA LYS A 208 12.35 15.82 10.17
C LYS A 208 11.44 15.17 11.21
N TRP A 209 11.02 13.92 10.99
CA TRP A 209 10.08 13.21 11.84
C TRP A 209 10.75 12.24 12.82
N ALA A 210 12.09 12.18 12.81
CA ALA A 210 12.84 11.21 13.64
C ALA A 210 13.20 11.70 15.04
N GLY A 211 12.74 12.90 15.45
CA GLY A 211 13.08 13.48 16.74
C GLY A 211 14.60 13.68 16.90
N SER A 212 15.20 13.10 17.95
CA SER A 212 16.66 13.16 18.20
C SER A 212 17.47 12.46 17.10
N GLY A 213 16.88 11.52 16.37
CA GLY A 213 17.50 10.80 15.26
C GLY A 213 17.51 11.55 13.92
N LYS A 214 17.07 12.82 13.88
CA LYS A 214 16.82 13.56 12.63
C LYS A 214 18.04 13.68 11.69
N ASN A 215 19.26 13.70 12.22
CA ASN A 215 20.48 13.83 11.45
C ASN A 215 21.17 12.49 11.13
N GLU A 216 20.63 11.37 11.60
CA GLU A 216 21.27 10.05 11.47
C GLU A 216 21.60 9.70 10.03
N TRP A 217 20.68 9.98 9.08
CA TRP A 217 20.85 9.72 7.65
C TRP A 217 21.91 10.60 6.97
N ILE A 218 22.26 11.75 7.58
CA ILE A 218 23.35 12.63 7.13
C ILE A 218 24.68 12.14 7.69
N GLU A 219 24.70 11.76 8.99
CA GLU A 219 25.90 11.40 9.73
C GLU A 219 26.40 9.99 9.39
N ASP A 220 25.49 9.09 8.94
CA ASP A 220 25.78 7.69 8.64
C ASP A 220 25.41 7.34 7.19
N SER A 221 26.38 7.49 6.30
CA SER A 221 26.21 7.09 4.90
C SER A 221 26.10 5.56 4.70
N GLY A 222 26.49 4.76 5.70
CA GLY A 222 26.40 3.29 5.70
C GLY A 222 25.11 2.72 6.31
N ILE A 223 24.16 3.57 6.67
CA ILE A 223 22.94 3.16 7.36
C ILE A 223 22.15 2.07 6.63
N ILE A 224 22.00 2.13 5.31
CA ILE A 224 21.32 1.10 4.51
C ILE A 224 22.05 -0.25 4.60
N SER A 225 23.39 -0.25 4.54
CA SER A 225 24.17 -1.48 4.67
C SER A 225 23.97 -2.11 6.05
N ARG A 226 23.98 -1.30 7.12
CA ARG A 226 23.71 -1.80 8.48
C ARG A 226 22.29 -2.35 8.63
N GLN A 227 21.29 -1.70 8.01
CA GLN A 227 19.91 -2.18 8.01
C GLN A 227 19.78 -3.51 7.24
N ALA A 228 20.46 -3.64 6.10
CA ALA A 228 20.52 -4.88 5.35
C ALA A 228 21.19 -6.02 6.13
N GLU A 229 22.32 -5.73 6.80
CA GLU A 229 23.00 -6.70 7.67
C GLU A 229 22.14 -7.14 8.85
N TYR A 230 21.40 -6.20 9.47
CA TYR A 230 20.48 -6.53 10.55
C TYR A 230 19.35 -7.44 10.05
N SER A 231 18.77 -7.11 8.89
CA SER A 231 17.71 -7.92 8.28
C SER A 231 18.21 -9.33 7.95
N ALA A 232 19.38 -9.45 7.33
CA ALA A 232 20.00 -10.75 7.00
C ALA A 232 20.30 -11.60 8.26
N LYS A 233 20.78 -10.99 9.36
CA LYS A 233 20.99 -11.68 10.65
C LYS A 233 19.71 -12.20 11.29
N ASN A 234 18.57 -11.68 10.86
CA ASN A 234 17.24 -12.08 11.31
C ASN A 234 16.50 -12.97 10.29
N ASP A 235 17.21 -13.50 9.27
CA ASP A 235 16.66 -14.31 8.17
C ASP A 235 15.55 -13.61 7.37
N LEU A 236 15.68 -12.28 7.19
CA LEU A 236 14.72 -11.44 6.46
C LEU A 236 15.32 -10.93 5.14
N GLY A 237 14.51 -10.96 4.08
CA GLY A 237 14.80 -10.30 2.82
C GLY A 237 14.70 -8.77 2.94
N ILE A 238 15.22 -8.05 1.94
CA ILE A 238 15.12 -6.59 1.86
C ILE A 238 14.58 -6.15 0.50
N ALA A 239 13.88 -5.02 0.48
CA ALA A 239 13.51 -4.28 -0.72
C ALA A 239 13.95 -2.82 -0.56
N ILE A 240 14.70 -2.27 -1.50
CA ILE A 240 15.27 -0.92 -1.41
C ILE A 240 14.46 0.04 -2.30
N TYR A 241 13.93 1.08 -1.69
CA TYR A 241 13.30 2.18 -2.40
C TYR A 241 14.23 3.39 -2.44
N SER A 242 14.74 3.79 -3.59
CA SER A 242 14.50 3.27 -4.91
C SER A 242 15.83 2.90 -5.62
N TYR A 243 15.73 2.26 -6.78
CA TYR A 243 16.90 1.95 -7.62
C TYR A 243 17.74 3.20 -7.89
N ASP A 244 17.10 4.29 -8.32
CA ASP A 244 17.79 5.55 -8.61
C ASP A 244 18.49 6.12 -7.37
N SER A 245 17.88 6.00 -6.19
CA SER A 245 18.48 6.50 -4.94
C SER A 245 19.66 5.65 -4.46
N ALA A 246 19.66 4.35 -4.80
CA ALA A 246 20.68 3.42 -4.37
C ALA A 246 21.89 3.37 -5.33
N PHE A 247 21.67 3.59 -6.64
CA PHE A 247 22.68 3.33 -7.69
C PHE A 247 22.94 4.51 -8.61
N SER A 248 22.18 5.62 -8.55
CA SER A 248 22.52 6.82 -9.30
C SER A 248 23.79 7.43 -8.73
N GLU A 249 24.84 7.52 -9.55
CA GLU A 249 25.93 8.44 -9.25
C GLU A 249 25.30 9.84 -9.14
N LYS A 250 25.48 10.50 -8.01
CA LYS A 250 25.14 11.92 -7.91
C LYS A 250 26.08 12.67 -8.87
N LEU A 251 25.58 12.96 -10.08
CA LEU A 251 26.20 13.83 -11.04
C LEU A 251 26.39 15.24 -10.47
#